data_c78a88bb016683fff2fead30a3ceb91f
#
_entry.id   c78a88bb016683fff2fead30a3ceb91f
#
_cell.length_a   1.000
_cell.length_b   1.000
_cell.length_c   1.000
_cell.angle_alpha   90.00
_cell.angle_beta   90.00
_cell.angle_gamma   90.00
#
_symmetry.space_group_name_H-M   'P 1'
#
loop_
_entity.id
_entity.type
_entity.pdbx_description
1 polymer ?
#
loop_
_entity_poly.entity_id
_entity_poly.type
_entity_poly.pdbx_seq_one_letter_code
_entity_poly.pdbx_strand_id
1 'polypeptide(L)'
;AKAIKMLINESMRIALATDGLAIKDVPSHITEDLLLAKLRTINEAMKRDFRLSNPRIGVLALNSTANGDEEKNIIGPAVCKAADEGINAYGPYAADEYFGENIYDAFDVTLAMYDDQAVIPFTTLMQNDGIYYVASLPLVCTAPAQTPDFDAAGQGISDESALRHAIFEAIDIVRNRAEYDEPLANPLQ
;
A
#
# COMPACT_ATOMS: atom_id res chain seq x y z
N ALA A 1 -11.82 11.72 2.87
CA ALA A 1 -10.98 10.53 2.75
C ALA A 1 -9.52 10.97 2.67
N LYS A 2 -8.64 10.34 3.43
CA LYS A 2 -7.21 10.67 3.38
C LYS A 2 -6.57 9.79 2.30
N ALA A 3 -5.97 10.39 1.29
CA ALA A 3 -5.21 9.69 0.27
C ALA A 3 -4.15 8.78 0.88
N ILE A 4 -3.93 7.61 0.27
CA ILE A 4 -2.88 6.67 0.67
C ILE A 4 -1.98 6.42 -0.54
N LYS A 5 -0.70 6.73 -0.36
CA LYS A 5 0.34 6.39 -1.33
C LYS A 5 0.68 4.92 -1.20
N MET A 6 0.75 4.25 -2.33
CA MET A 6 1.10 2.85 -2.43
C MET A 6 2.19 2.67 -3.50
N LEU A 7 3.07 1.73 -3.26
CA LEU A 7 3.99 1.15 -4.23
C LEU A 7 3.38 -0.16 -4.70
N ILE A 8 3.21 -0.33 -6.00
CA ILE A 8 2.58 -1.52 -6.56
C ILE A 8 3.30 -2.04 -7.79
N ASN A 9 3.29 -3.34 -7.97
CA ASN A 9 3.57 -4.06 -9.20
C ASN A 9 2.70 -5.33 -9.24
N GLU A 10 2.95 -6.23 -10.20
CA GLU A 10 2.18 -7.47 -10.35
C GLU A 10 2.27 -8.39 -9.12
N SER A 11 3.40 -8.39 -8.40
CA SER A 11 3.69 -9.33 -7.32
C SER A 11 3.50 -8.75 -5.92
N MET A 12 3.59 -7.44 -5.75
CA MET A 12 3.60 -6.81 -4.42
C MET A 12 2.88 -5.46 -4.42
N ARG A 13 2.16 -5.20 -3.33
CA ARG A 13 1.55 -3.90 -3.03
C ARG A 13 1.92 -3.49 -1.63
N ILE A 14 2.51 -2.29 -1.47
CA ILE A 14 2.86 -1.74 -0.16
C ILE A 14 2.23 -0.36 -0.01
N ALA A 15 1.39 -0.20 1.00
CA ALA A 15 0.76 1.06 1.38
C ALA A 15 1.52 1.72 2.54
N LEU A 16 1.51 3.04 2.60
CA LEU A 16 2.20 3.82 3.63
C LEU A 16 1.21 4.37 4.68
N ALA A 17 1.47 4.08 5.94
CA ALA A 17 0.75 4.70 7.06
C ALA A 17 1.13 6.18 7.17
N THR A 18 2.43 6.48 7.11
CA THR A 18 2.99 7.84 7.03
C THR A 18 3.84 7.98 5.77
N ASP A 19 3.91 9.18 5.19
CA ASP A 19 4.65 9.47 3.96
C ASP A 19 5.36 10.82 4.10
N GLY A 20 6.64 10.86 3.76
CA GLY A 20 7.44 12.07 3.74
C GLY A 20 7.74 12.71 5.11
N LEU A 21 7.62 11.96 6.20
CA LEU A 21 7.95 12.44 7.55
C LEU A 21 9.40 12.18 7.91
N ALA A 22 10.00 13.09 8.70
CA ALA A 22 11.26 12.78 9.35
C ALA A 22 11.08 11.61 10.33
N ILE A 23 12.05 10.67 10.37
CA ILE A 23 11.97 9.46 11.21
C ILE A 23 11.64 9.77 12.66
N LYS A 24 12.20 10.84 13.22
CA LYS A 24 11.95 11.27 14.61
C LYS A 24 10.49 11.62 14.90
N ASP A 25 9.74 12.01 13.87
CA ASP A 25 8.36 12.45 13.99
C ASP A 25 7.35 11.31 13.70
N VAL A 26 7.80 10.22 13.08
CA VAL A 26 6.95 9.06 12.73
C VAL A 26 6.19 8.49 13.92
N PRO A 27 6.83 8.17 15.08
CA PRO A 27 6.13 7.55 16.21
C PRO A 27 4.96 8.40 16.72
N SER A 28 5.13 9.74 16.73
CA SER A 28 4.07 10.65 17.19
C SER A 28 2.86 10.73 16.26
N HIS A 29 3.02 10.33 14.99
CA HIS A 29 1.95 10.30 14.00
C HIS A 29 1.25 8.94 13.91
N ILE A 30 1.91 7.86 14.37
CA ILE A 30 1.29 6.53 14.42
C ILE A 30 0.30 6.48 15.57
N THR A 31 -0.97 6.53 15.24
CA THR A 31 -2.09 6.43 16.19
C THR A 31 -3.05 5.33 15.76
N GLU A 32 -3.77 4.76 16.71
CA GLU A 32 -4.76 3.73 16.43
C GLU A 32 -5.81 4.21 15.42
N ASP A 33 -6.32 5.43 15.59
CA ASP A 33 -7.31 6.03 14.68
C ASP A 33 -6.75 6.21 13.26
N LEU A 34 -5.47 6.63 13.13
CA LEU A 34 -4.82 6.72 11.82
C LEU A 34 -4.74 5.36 11.16
N LEU A 35 -4.24 4.35 11.88
CA LEU A 35 -4.04 3.01 11.32
C LEU A 35 -5.38 2.37 10.94
N LEU A 36 -6.40 2.48 11.79
CA LEU A 36 -7.73 1.96 11.47
C LEU A 36 -8.33 2.65 10.25
N ALA A 37 -8.19 3.97 10.14
CA ALA A 37 -8.64 4.71 8.96
C ALA A 37 -7.88 4.28 7.69
N LYS A 38 -6.57 4.02 7.80
CA LYS A 38 -5.75 3.50 6.69
C LYS A 38 -6.17 2.09 6.29
N LEU A 39 -6.38 1.19 7.24
CA LEU A 39 -6.82 -0.19 6.99
C LEU A 39 -8.18 -0.24 6.27
N ARG A 40 -9.15 0.58 6.72
CA ARG A 40 -10.45 0.73 6.02
C ARG A 40 -10.27 1.21 4.58
N THR A 41 -9.43 2.23 4.38
CA THR A 41 -9.18 2.78 3.04
C THR A 41 -8.47 1.79 2.13
N ILE A 42 -7.49 1.04 2.64
CA ILE A 42 -6.79 -0.01 1.90
C ILE A 42 -7.77 -1.13 1.51
N ASN A 43 -8.56 -1.62 2.47
CA ASN A 43 -9.55 -2.67 2.22
C ASN A 43 -10.54 -2.28 1.13
N GLU A 44 -11.05 -1.04 1.16
CA GLU A 44 -11.94 -0.52 0.12
C GLU A 44 -11.24 -0.39 -1.23
N ALA A 45 -10.02 0.14 -1.28
CA ALA A 45 -9.25 0.26 -2.50
C ALA A 45 -8.95 -1.11 -3.12
N MET A 46 -8.57 -2.11 -2.30
CA MET A 46 -8.33 -3.46 -2.79
C MET A 46 -9.59 -4.10 -3.38
N LYS A 47 -10.76 -3.85 -2.80
CA LYS A 47 -12.04 -4.35 -3.33
C LYS A 47 -12.44 -3.64 -4.62
N ARG A 48 -12.41 -2.32 -4.62
CA ARG A 48 -12.93 -1.49 -5.70
C ARG A 48 -11.97 -1.37 -6.88
N ASP A 49 -10.69 -1.12 -6.59
CA ASP A 49 -9.69 -0.78 -7.60
C ASP A 49 -8.97 -2.02 -8.14
N PHE A 50 -8.82 -3.08 -7.30
CA PHE A 50 -8.13 -4.33 -7.66
C PHE A 50 -9.04 -5.57 -7.70
N ARG A 51 -10.35 -5.41 -7.47
CA ARG A 51 -11.36 -6.49 -7.56
C ARG A 51 -11.11 -7.67 -6.61
N LEU A 52 -10.45 -7.43 -5.48
CA LEU A 52 -10.21 -8.46 -4.46
C LEU A 52 -11.39 -8.53 -3.49
N SER A 53 -12.11 -9.64 -3.45
CA SER A 53 -13.33 -9.76 -2.60
C SER A 53 -13.00 -9.74 -1.09
N ASN A 54 -11.90 -10.39 -0.70
CA ASN A 54 -11.46 -10.54 0.69
C ASN A 54 -9.96 -10.27 0.83
N PRO A 55 -9.51 -9.01 0.65
CA PRO A 55 -8.10 -8.70 0.67
C PRO A 55 -7.47 -8.98 2.04
N ARG A 56 -6.30 -9.61 2.04
CA ARG A 56 -5.49 -9.87 3.22
C ARG A 56 -4.44 -8.79 3.35
N ILE A 57 -4.42 -8.10 4.49
CA ILE A 57 -3.54 -6.97 4.75
C ILE A 57 -2.51 -7.37 5.79
N GLY A 58 -1.23 -7.43 5.40
CA GLY A 58 -0.13 -7.59 6.35
C GLY A 58 0.25 -6.22 6.94
N VAL A 59 0.31 -6.11 8.25
CA VAL A 59 0.66 -4.86 8.95
C VAL A 59 2.05 -4.99 9.55
N LEU A 60 2.97 -4.11 9.17
CA LEU A 60 4.31 -4.11 9.74
C LEU A 60 4.32 -3.47 11.13
N ALA A 61 5.29 -3.87 11.93
CA ALA A 61 5.63 -3.20 13.17
C ALA A 61 6.37 -1.87 12.89
N LEU A 62 6.32 -0.94 13.83
CA LEU A 62 7.15 0.25 13.80
C LEU A 62 8.60 -0.08 14.20
N ASN A 63 8.73 -0.92 15.25
CA ASN A 63 10.02 -1.33 15.81
C ASN A 63 10.51 -2.64 15.21
N SER A 64 11.82 -2.78 15.07
CA SER A 64 12.46 -3.94 14.44
C SER A 64 12.17 -5.29 15.13
N THR A 65 11.89 -5.26 16.43
CA THR A 65 11.57 -6.48 17.20
C THR A 65 10.08 -6.79 17.29
N ALA A 66 9.23 -5.95 16.70
CA ALA A 66 7.77 -6.05 16.77
C ALA A 66 7.19 -6.20 18.21
N ASN A 67 7.86 -5.66 19.21
CA ASN A 67 7.52 -5.86 20.63
C ASN A 67 7.63 -4.56 21.47
N GLY A 68 7.59 -3.39 20.83
CA GLY A 68 7.61 -2.09 21.48
C GLY A 68 6.25 -1.68 22.06
N ASP A 69 6.21 -0.49 22.62
CA ASP A 69 4.98 0.08 23.17
C ASP A 69 3.98 0.45 22.07
N GLU A 70 4.47 0.87 20.90
CA GLU A 70 3.65 1.18 19.76
C GLU A 70 2.92 -0.08 19.24
N GLU A 71 3.61 -1.22 19.18
CA GLU A 71 3.01 -2.48 18.77
C GLU A 71 1.91 -2.93 19.74
N LYS A 72 2.20 -2.85 21.05
CA LYS A 72 1.28 -3.34 22.09
C LYS A 72 0.07 -2.44 22.29
N ASN A 73 0.28 -1.12 22.24
CA ASN A 73 -0.73 -0.15 22.66
C ASN A 73 -1.43 0.56 21.49
N ILE A 74 -0.88 0.47 20.26
CA ILE A 74 -1.41 1.19 19.09
C ILE A 74 -1.66 0.23 17.93
N ILE A 75 -0.62 -0.44 17.41
CA ILE A 75 -0.72 -1.21 16.15
C ILE A 75 -1.56 -2.47 16.37
N GLY A 76 -1.26 -3.26 17.40
CA GLY A 76 -2.03 -4.46 17.75
C GLY A 76 -3.53 -4.16 17.97
N PRO A 77 -3.88 -3.20 18.82
CA PRO A 77 -5.27 -2.76 18.98
C PRO A 77 -5.95 -2.31 17.68
N ALA A 78 -5.25 -1.57 16.81
CA ALA A 78 -5.79 -1.17 15.51
C ALA A 78 -6.08 -2.37 14.60
N VAL A 79 -5.19 -3.37 14.57
CA VAL A 79 -5.37 -4.63 13.83
C VAL A 79 -6.58 -5.41 14.38
N CYS A 80 -6.70 -5.54 15.71
CA CYS A 80 -7.84 -6.21 16.35
C CYS A 80 -9.17 -5.51 16.00
N LYS A 81 -9.23 -4.19 16.09
CA LYS A 81 -10.44 -3.43 15.74
C LYS A 81 -10.79 -3.56 14.24
N ALA A 82 -9.78 -3.58 13.36
CA ALA A 82 -10.01 -3.84 11.95
C ALA A 82 -10.64 -5.23 11.72
N ALA A 83 -10.16 -6.25 12.43
CA ALA A 83 -10.73 -7.60 12.37
C ALA A 83 -12.18 -7.63 12.87
N ASP A 84 -12.51 -6.91 13.95
CA ASP A 84 -13.89 -6.78 14.46
C ASP A 84 -14.83 -6.10 13.43
N GLU A 85 -14.27 -5.26 12.53
CA GLU A 85 -15.00 -4.66 11.40
C GLU A 85 -15.05 -5.55 10.14
N GLY A 86 -14.51 -6.78 10.21
CA GLY A 86 -14.49 -7.71 9.08
C GLY A 86 -13.38 -7.40 8.05
N ILE A 87 -12.35 -6.67 8.43
CA ILE A 87 -11.16 -6.41 7.62
C ILE A 87 -10.10 -7.46 7.97
N ASN A 88 -9.62 -8.20 6.97
CA ASN A 88 -8.59 -9.22 7.16
C ASN A 88 -7.20 -8.59 7.32
N ALA A 89 -6.93 -7.98 8.46
CA ALA A 89 -5.64 -7.40 8.83
C ALA A 89 -4.91 -8.33 9.81
N TYR A 90 -3.62 -8.50 9.62
CA TYR A 90 -2.76 -9.40 10.40
C TYR A 90 -1.44 -8.72 10.73
N GLY A 91 -0.90 -8.95 11.92
CA GLY A 91 0.34 -8.35 12.40
C GLY A 91 0.20 -7.88 13.86
N PRO A 92 1.11 -7.04 14.35
CA PRO A 92 2.26 -6.46 13.63
C PRO A 92 3.39 -7.46 13.39
N TYR A 93 4.01 -7.41 12.21
CA TYR A 93 5.16 -8.23 11.83
C TYR A 93 6.46 -7.41 11.86
N ALA A 94 7.56 -8.00 12.33
CA ALA A 94 8.88 -7.41 12.16
C ALA A 94 9.24 -7.36 10.67
N ALA A 95 9.72 -6.22 10.17
CA ALA A 95 9.91 -6.02 8.74
C ALA A 95 10.99 -6.94 8.14
N ASP A 96 12.06 -7.23 8.90
CA ASP A 96 13.14 -8.13 8.48
C ASP A 96 12.65 -9.58 8.30
N GLU A 97 11.88 -10.12 9.25
CA GLU A 97 11.26 -11.43 9.12
C GLU A 97 10.22 -11.45 7.99
N TYR A 98 9.38 -10.42 7.92
CA TYR A 98 8.28 -10.34 6.95
C TYR A 98 8.77 -10.39 5.50
N PHE A 99 9.83 -9.66 5.18
CA PHE A 99 10.43 -9.69 3.85
C PHE A 99 11.50 -10.79 3.70
N GLY A 100 12.28 -11.05 4.73
CA GLY A 100 13.37 -12.04 4.68
C GLY A 100 12.89 -13.48 4.54
N GLU A 101 11.73 -13.82 5.12
CA GLU A 101 11.13 -15.15 5.06
C GLU A 101 9.99 -15.23 4.02
N ASN A 102 9.82 -14.22 3.17
CA ASN A 102 8.78 -14.13 2.15
C ASN A 102 7.34 -14.23 2.71
N ILE A 103 7.11 -13.79 3.95
CA ILE A 103 5.78 -13.78 4.57
C ILE A 103 4.81 -12.91 3.76
N TYR A 104 5.33 -11.87 3.10
CA TYR A 104 4.53 -10.94 2.26
C TYR A 104 3.76 -11.66 1.14
N ASP A 105 4.21 -12.81 0.65
CA ASP A 105 3.50 -13.60 -0.39
C ASP A 105 2.14 -14.13 0.09
N ALA A 106 1.92 -14.20 1.41
CA ALA A 106 0.65 -14.59 1.98
C ALA A 106 -0.41 -13.47 1.95
N PHE A 107 0.00 -12.23 1.60
CA PHE A 107 -0.85 -11.04 1.68
C PHE A 107 -1.05 -10.39 0.31
N ASP A 108 -2.19 -9.75 0.15
CA ASP A 108 -2.54 -9.04 -1.07
C ASP A 108 -2.01 -7.60 -1.06
N VAL A 109 -1.79 -7.07 0.16
CA VAL A 109 -1.20 -5.74 0.38
C VAL A 109 -0.54 -5.67 1.76
N THR A 110 0.54 -4.92 1.86
CA THR A 110 1.27 -4.64 3.12
C THR A 110 1.03 -3.20 3.55
N LEU A 111 0.79 -2.96 4.83
CA LEU A 111 0.80 -1.62 5.43
C LEU A 111 2.12 -1.40 6.16
N ALA A 112 2.99 -0.58 5.59
CA ALA A 112 4.25 -0.14 6.19
C ALA A 112 4.03 1.13 7.02
N MET A 113 4.79 1.29 8.11
CA MET A 113 4.63 2.42 9.01
C MET A 113 5.26 3.71 8.44
N TYR A 114 6.37 3.59 7.70
CA TYR A 114 7.10 4.73 7.13
C TYR A 114 7.83 4.33 5.83
N ASP A 115 8.36 5.34 5.13
CA ASP A 115 8.89 5.21 3.76
C ASP A 115 9.92 4.10 3.59
N ASP A 116 10.97 4.03 4.43
CA ASP A 116 12.06 3.07 4.23
C ASP A 116 11.59 1.61 4.37
N GLN A 117 10.58 1.33 5.22
CA GLN A 117 9.97 0.01 5.33
C GLN A 117 9.25 -0.43 4.05
N ALA A 118 8.85 0.51 3.21
CA ALA A 118 8.17 0.23 1.94
C ALA A 118 9.13 0.29 0.77
N VAL A 119 9.87 1.39 0.64
CA VAL A 119 10.68 1.69 -0.55
C VAL A 119 11.86 0.76 -0.68
N ILE A 120 12.58 0.47 0.43
CA ILE A 120 13.78 -0.39 0.38
C ILE A 120 13.42 -1.81 -0.08
N PRO A 121 12.52 -2.55 0.60
CA PRO A 121 12.19 -3.91 0.16
C PRO A 121 11.54 -3.92 -1.22
N PHE A 122 10.65 -2.98 -1.53
CA PHE A 122 10.01 -2.89 -2.83
C PHE A 122 11.06 -2.70 -3.96
N THR A 123 11.95 -1.73 -3.82
CA THR A 123 12.97 -1.46 -4.84
C THR A 123 13.97 -2.62 -4.98
N THR A 124 14.34 -3.24 -3.84
CA THR A 124 15.30 -4.35 -3.83
C THR A 124 14.74 -5.62 -4.49
N LEU A 125 13.48 -5.96 -4.18
CA LEU A 125 12.83 -7.18 -4.66
C LEU A 125 12.28 -7.03 -6.09
N MET A 126 11.76 -5.84 -6.42
CA MET A 126 11.00 -5.61 -7.66
C MET A 126 11.80 -4.88 -8.73
N GLN A 127 13.05 -4.53 -8.46
CA GLN A 127 13.91 -3.79 -9.37
C GLN A 127 13.20 -2.53 -9.93
N ASN A 128 13.23 -2.26 -11.23
CA ASN A 128 12.65 -1.06 -11.82
C ASN A 128 11.19 -1.21 -12.30
N ASP A 129 10.49 -2.25 -11.85
CA ASP A 129 9.15 -2.61 -12.34
C ASP A 129 8.02 -2.13 -11.42
N GLY A 130 8.18 -1.01 -10.77
CA GLY A 130 7.21 -0.48 -9.81
C GLY A 130 6.53 0.80 -10.26
N ILE A 131 5.33 1.01 -9.77
CA ILE A 131 4.61 2.27 -9.91
C ILE A 131 4.12 2.79 -8.55
N TYR A 132 3.96 4.10 -8.46
CA TYR A 132 3.17 4.72 -7.42
C TYR A 132 1.69 4.73 -7.81
N TYR A 133 0.84 4.41 -6.87
CA TYR A 133 -0.59 4.56 -6.94
C TYR A 133 -1.09 5.31 -5.72
N VAL A 134 -2.08 6.20 -5.89
CA VAL A 134 -2.69 6.94 -4.77
C VAL A 134 -4.15 6.51 -4.62
N ALA A 135 -4.41 5.74 -3.57
CA ALA A 135 -5.74 5.24 -3.23
C ALA A 135 -6.65 6.33 -2.65
N SER A 136 -7.97 6.10 -2.74
CA SER A 136 -9.02 6.95 -2.15
C SER A 136 -9.13 8.36 -2.75
N LEU A 137 -8.63 8.57 -3.95
CA LEU A 137 -8.89 9.78 -4.71
C LEU A 137 -10.12 9.57 -5.63
N PRO A 138 -10.89 10.63 -5.93
CA PRO A 138 -12.00 10.55 -6.88
C PRO A 138 -11.53 10.26 -8.31
N LEU A 139 -10.30 10.61 -8.65
CA LEU A 139 -9.64 10.27 -9.91
C LEU A 139 -8.54 9.23 -9.68
N VAL A 140 -8.20 8.47 -10.71
CA VAL A 140 -7.07 7.53 -10.67
C VAL A 140 -5.77 8.32 -10.83
N CYS A 141 -4.82 8.07 -9.93
CA CYS A 141 -3.51 8.71 -9.95
C CYS A 141 -2.44 7.62 -9.85
N THR A 142 -1.69 7.43 -10.93
CA THR A 142 -0.56 6.53 -11.04
C THR A 142 0.66 7.27 -11.58
N ALA A 143 1.86 6.82 -11.21
CA ALA A 143 3.12 7.35 -11.72
C ALA A 143 4.20 6.25 -11.71
N PRO A 144 5.20 6.28 -12.58
CA PRO A 144 6.35 5.38 -12.48
C PRO A 144 7.09 5.61 -11.15
N ALA A 145 7.50 4.52 -10.49
CA ALA A 145 8.28 4.58 -9.24
C ALA A 145 9.80 4.66 -9.49
N GLN A 146 10.18 5.14 -10.66
CA GLN A 146 11.59 5.32 -11.05
C GLN A 146 12.10 6.69 -10.61
N THR A 147 13.39 6.74 -10.26
CA THR A 147 14.10 8.01 -10.07
C THR A 147 14.32 8.67 -11.42
N PRO A 148 14.13 10.00 -11.55
CA PRO A 148 14.45 10.71 -12.79
C PRO A 148 15.91 10.51 -13.18
N ASP A 149 16.15 10.05 -14.41
CA ASP A 149 17.47 9.89 -15.01
C ASP A 149 17.74 11.07 -15.97
N PHE A 150 18.30 12.14 -15.45
CA PHE A 150 18.62 13.33 -16.23
C PHE A 150 19.78 13.10 -17.19
N ASP A 151 20.67 12.14 -16.91
CA ASP A 151 21.81 11.84 -17.78
C ASP A 151 21.36 11.10 -19.06
N ALA A 152 20.28 10.36 -19.01
CA ALA A 152 19.68 9.71 -20.17
C ALA A 152 18.86 10.68 -21.07
N ALA A 153 18.62 11.91 -20.61
CA ALA A 153 17.78 12.85 -21.34
C ALA A 153 18.35 13.18 -22.72
N GLY A 154 17.54 13.01 -23.76
CA GLY A 154 17.93 13.27 -25.16
C GLY A 154 18.79 12.18 -25.80
N GLN A 155 19.17 11.13 -25.09
CA GLN A 155 20.01 10.04 -25.63
C GLN A 155 19.21 8.89 -26.24
N GLY A 156 17.89 8.82 -26.01
CA GLY A 156 17.02 7.75 -26.52
C GLY A 156 17.25 6.38 -25.85
N ILE A 157 17.81 6.38 -24.63
CA ILE A 157 18.13 5.15 -23.87
C ILE A 157 17.25 4.97 -22.63
N SER A 158 16.31 5.87 -22.40
CA SER A 158 15.39 5.78 -21.24
C SER A 158 14.46 4.57 -21.36
N ASP A 159 14.29 3.84 -20.25
CA ASP A 159 13.34 2.72 -20.16
C ASP A 159 11.91 3.26 -19.90
N GLU A 160 11.01 3.00 -20.83
CA GLU A 160 9.61 3.42 -20.74
C GLU A 160 8.71 2.42 -19.99
N SER A 161 9.23 1.29 -19.54
CA SER A 161 8.45 0.17 -19.00
C SER A 161 7.59 0.58 -17.81
N ALA A 162 8.15 1.28 -16.82
CA ALA A 162 7.40 1.72 -15.66
C ALA A 162 6.30 2.75 -15.99
N LEU A 163 6.54 3.66 -16.96
CA LEU A 163 5.50 4.58 -17.42
C LEU A 163 4.37 3.83 -18.12
N ARG A 164 4.70 2.86 -18.95
CA ARG A 164 3.74 1.99 -19.63
C ARG A 164 2.89 1.21 -18.63
N HIS A 165 3.51 0.62 -17.59
CA HIS A 165 2.80 -0.05 -16.51
C HIS A 165 1.87 0.91 -15.76
N ALA A 166 2.34 2.12 -15.45
CA ALA A 166 1.49 3.12 -14.79
C ALA A 166 0.24 3.47 -15.61
N ILE A 167 0.37 3.56 -16.94
CA ILE A 167 -0.76 3.83 -17.85
C ILE A 167 -1.73 2.64 -17.89
N PHE A 168 -1.24 1.41 -18.03
CA PHE A 168 -2.10 0.22 -18.07
C PHE A 168 -2.81 0.01 -16.74
N GLU A 169 -2.12 0.14 -15.63
CA GLU A 169 -2.72 0.03 -14.31
C GLU A 169 -3.82 1.10 -14.10
N ALA A 170 -3.59 2.34 -14.56
CA ALA A 170 -4.63 3.37 -14.51
C ALA A 170 -5.87 2.99 -15.31
N ILE A 171 -5.71 2.41 -16.51
CA ILE A 171 -6.81 1.95 -17.35
C ILE A 171 -7.60 0.83 -16.65
N ASP A 172 -6.91 -0.14 -16.07
CA ASP A 172 -7.53 -1.26 -15.39
C ASP A 172 -8.26 -0.81 -14.12
N ILE A 173 -7.68 0.10 -13.33
CA ILE A 173 -8.36 0.69 -12.16
C ILE A 173 -9.62 1.47 -12.57
N VAL A 174 -9.59 2.26 -13.64
CA VAL A 174 -10.77 2.98 -14.14
C VAL A 174 -11.89 2.00 -14.52
N ARG A 175 -11.54 0.92 -15.22
CA ARG A 175 -12.50 -0.14 -15.58
C ARG A 175 -13.05 -0.85 -14.35
N ASN A 176 -12.18 -1.26 -13.43
CA ASN A 176 -12.55 -1.93 -12.19
C ASN A 176 -13.51 -1.10 -11.34
N ARG A 177 -13.26 0.22 -11.23
CA ARG A 177 -14.15 1.16 -10.53
C ARG A 177 -15.54 1.20 -11.17
N ALA A 178 -15.61 1.31 -12.49
CA ALA A 178 -16.88 1.33 -13.20
C ALA A 178 -17.68 0.06 -12.94
N GLU A 179 -17.04 -1.11 -13.06
CA GLU A 179 -17.66 -2.41 -12.83
C GLU A 179 -18.04 -2.67 -11.37
N TYR A 180 -17.31 -2.08 -10.41
CA TYR A 180 -17.63 -2.18 -8.98
C TYR A 180 -18.78 -1.26 -8.59
N ASP A 181 -18.78 -0.03 -9.10
CA ASP A 181 -19.76 1.00 -8.73
C ASP A 181 -21.12 0.81 -9.41
N GLU A 182 -21.16 0.27 -10.65
CA GLU A 182 -22.39 0.10 -11.44
C GLU A 182 -23.48 -0.72 -10.72
N PRO A 183 -23.20 -1.91 -10.16
CA PRO A 183 -24.19 -2.69 -9.41
C PRO A 183 -24.68 -1.99 -8.14
N LEU A 184 -23.81 -1.17 -7.50
CA LEU A 184 -24.13 -0.46 -6.27
C LEU A 184 -25.00 0.78 -6.53
N ALA A 185 -24.97 1.34 -7.75
CA ALA A 185 -25.79 2.50 -8.10
C ALA A 185 -27.29 2.16 -8.19
N ASN A 186 -27.63 0.89 -8.48
CA ASN A 186 -29.02 0.41 -8.55
C ASN A 186 -29.10 -1.02 -7.99
N PRO A 187 -28.98 -1.20 -6.67
CA PRO A 187 -29.04 -2.54 -6.08
C PRO A 187 -30.43 -3.14 -6.25
N LEU A 188 -30.48 -4.43 -6.60
CA LEU A 188 -31.71 -5.20 -6.63
C LEU A 188 -32.34 -5.19 -5.22
N GLN A 189 -33.59 -4.78 -5.11
CA GLN A 189 -34.38 -4.81 -3.86
C GLN A 189 -34.83 -6.24 -3.53
#